data_848baa5394096f157c28c5be74a0c7b0
#
_entry.id   848baa5394096f157c28c5be74a0c7b0
#
_cell.length_a   1.000
_cell.length_b   1.000
_cell.length_c   1.000
_cell.angle_alpha   90.00
_cell.angle_beta   90.00
_cell.angle_gamma   90.00
#
_symmetry.space_group_name_H-M   'P 1'
#
loop_
_entity.id
_entity.type
_entity.pdbx_description
1 polymer ?
#
loop_
_entity_poly.entity_id
_entity_poly.type
_entity_poly.pdbx_seq_one_letter_code
_entity_poly.pdbx_strand_id
1 'polypeptide(L)'
;MYRIWSETKDKKLTQLVFCDLSTPKPDGFNVYDDLRNLLISMGIPENEVQFIHSANTEVKKAELFAKVRSGDVRVLMGSTGKMGAGTNVQRLLVATHHLDCGWKPSDIEQRNGRMIRQGNTNAEVYEYRYVTEASFDSYMWQLLETKQKFIGQIMTSKSPARSADDLDDAALSYAEVKALAAGNPMIKEKMDLDIQVSRLKNPENRLQQRALPAGRCDYTRIPRRNA
;
A
#
# COMPACT_ATOMS: atom_id res chain seq x y z
N MET A 1 14.06 11.15 -7.22
CA MET A 1 13.44 11.56 -8.49
C MET A 1 14.39 12.41 -9.34
N TYR A 2 14.82 13.59 -8.90
CA TYR A 2 15.70 14.48 -9.66
C TYR A 2 17.01 13.81 -10.12
N ARG A 3 17.70 13.06 -9.24
CA ARG A 3 18.92 12.32 -9.58
C ARG A 3 18.69 11.37 -10.77
N ILE A 4 17.62 10.55 -10.71
CA ILE A 4 17.28 9.62 -11.80
C ILE A 4 17.00 10.39 -13.09
N TRP A 5 16.24 11.49 -13.02
CA TRP A 5 15.96 12.33 -14.16
C TRP A 5 17.24 12.89 -14.79
N SER A 6 18.17 13.40 -13.97
CA SER A 6 19.45 13.96 -14.42
C SER A 6 20.37 12.90 -15.04
N GLU A 7 20.56 11.77 -14.36
CA GLU A 7 21.45 10.68 -14.79
C GLU A 7 20.94 9.96 -16.05
N THR A 8 19.63 10.02 -16.33
CA THR A 8 19.01 9.32 -17.46
C THR A 8 18.49 10.25 -18.55
N LYS A 9 19.03 11.48 -18.62
CA LYS A 9 18.57 12.51 -19.54
C LYS A 9 18.65 12.07 -21.02
N ASP A 10 19.73 11.42 -21.40
CA ASP A 10 19.97 10.97 -22.79
C ASP A 10 18.98 9.86 -23.20
N LYS A 11 18.61 8.99 -22.26
CA LYS A 11 17.69 7.88 -22.50
C LYS A 11 16.23 8.26 -22.27
N LYS A 12 15.96 9.47 -21.77
CA LYS A 12 14.62 9.98 -21.42
C LYS A 12 13.80 8.99 -20.57
N LEU A 13 14.45 8.31 -19.63
CA LEU A 13 13.76 7.34 -18.78
C LEU A 13 12.70 8.02 -17.92
N THR A 14 11.63 7.28 -17.66
CA THR A 14 10.42 7.80 -17.00
C THR A 14 10.24 7.22 -15.61
N GLN A 15 9.51 7.93 -14.77
CA GLN A 15 9.25 7.59 -13.38
C GLN A 15 7.75 7.75 -13.08
N LEU A 16 7.17 6.83 -12.33
CA LEU A 16 5.81 6.96 -11.81
C LEU A 16 5.85 7.31 -10.32
N VAL A 17 5.00 8.23 -9.91
CA VAL A 17 4.83 8.64 -8.51
C VAL A 17 3.40 8.38 -8.07
N PHE A 18 3.25 7.56 -7.05
CA PHE A 18 1.96 7.19 -6.48
C PHE A 18 1.73 7.93 -5.16
N CYS A 19 0.59 8.62 -5.07
CA CYS A 19 0.08 9.24 -3.85
C CYS A 19 -1.45 9.24 -3.87
N ASP A 20 -2.06 8.53 -2.93
CA ASP A 20 -3.51 8.41 -2.82
C ASP A 20 -4.09 9.37 -1.77
N LEU A 21 -3.32 9.69 -0.72
CA LEU A 21 -3.80 10.48 0.42
C LEU A 21 -3.93 11.97 0.14
N SER A 22 -3.11 12.53 -0.76
CA SER A 22 -3.09 13.97 -1.04
C SER A 22 -3.22 14.25 -2.53
N THR A 23 -4.36 13.86 -3.10
CA THR A 23 -4.67 14.13 -4.51
C THR A 23 -4.89 15.62 -4.77
N PRO A 24 -4.67 16.12 -6.01
CA PRO A 24 -4.86 17.52 -6.34
C PRO A 24 -6.24 18.05 -5.98
N LYS A 25 -6.31 19.19 -5.31
CA LYS A 25 -7.54 19.91 -4.93
C LYS A 25 -7.43 21.36 -5.39
N PRO A 26 -8.56 22.01 -5.72
CA PRO A 26 -8.55 23.41 -6.15
C PRO A 26 -8.01 24.36 -5.06
N ASP A 27 -8.33 24.06 -3.81
CA ASP A 27 -7.98 24.92 -2.67
C ASP A 27 -7.14 24.14 -1.65
N GLY A 28 -6.05 24.76 -1.20
CA GLY A 28 -5.19 24.29 -0.13
C GLY A 28 -3.98 23.50 -0.58
N PHE A 29 -3.16 23.13 0.39
CA PHE A 29 -1.93 22.36 0.19
C PHE A 29 -2.25 20.94 -0.32
N ASN A 30 -1.51 20.52 -1.32
CA ASN A 30 -1.45 19.12 -1.74
C ASN A 30 -0.03 18.73 -2.15
N VAL A 31 0.30 17.47 -1.95
CA VAL A 31 1.65 16.93 -2.22
C VAL A 31 2.00 16.96 -3.71
N TYR A 32 1.01 16.88 -4.60
CA TYR A 32 1.26 16.88 -6.05
C TYR A 32 1.83 18.22 -6.52
N ASP A 33 1.19 19.32 -6.15
CA ASP A 33 1.64 20.66 -6.55
C ASP A 33 2.95 21.02 -5.87
N ASP A 34 3.11 20.68 -4.58
CA ASP A 34 4.34 20.94 -3.84
C ASP A 34 5.53 20.19 -4.46
N LEU A 35 5.38 18.88 -4.71
CA LEU A 35 6.42 18.07 -5.33
C LEU A 35 6.74 18.53 -6.76
N ARG A 36 5.72 18.90 -7.56
CA ARG A 36 5.92 19.46 -8.90
C ARG A 36 6.74 20.73 -8.85
N ASN A 37 6.35 21.67 -7.99
CA ASN A 37 7.07 22.95 -7.84
C ASN A 37 8.51 22.72 -7.39
N LEU A 38 8.73 21.78 -6.45
CA LEU A 38 10.07 21.40 -6.02
C LEU A 38 10.91 20.83 -7.17
N LEU A 39 10.37 19.91 -7.96
CA LEU A 39 11.08 19.31 -9.09
C LEU A 39 11.40 20.37 -10.18
N ILE A 40 10.48 21.28 -10.43
CA ILE A 40 10.69 22.41 -11.38
C ILE A 40 11.79 23.34 -10.85
N SER A 41 11.76 23.68 -9.55
CA SER A 41 12.80 24.53 -8.93
C SER A 41 14.20 23.91 -9.00
N MET A 42 14.27 22.57 -9.02
CA MET A 42 15.52 21.82 -9.22
C MET A 42 15.99 21.77 -10.68
N GLY A 43 15.17 22.25 -11.63
CA GLY A 43 15.52 22.35 -13.05
C GLY A 43 14.87 21.33 -13.98
N ILE A 44 13.88 20.56 -13.51
CA ILE A 44 13.08 19.71 -14.41
C ILE A 44 12.09 20.61 -15.18
N PRO A 45 12.01 20.52 -16.52
CA PRO A 45 11.03 21.29 -17.28
C PRO A 45 9.59 20.95 -16.87
N GLU A 46 8.74 21.98 -16.76
CA GLU A 46 7.36 21.84 -16.32
C GLU A 46 6.55 20.84 -17.18
N ASN A 47 6.78 20.82 -18.48
CA ASN A 47 6.11 19.91 -19.40
C ASN A 47 6.50 18.44 -19.19
N GLU A 48 7.62 18.14 -18.55
CA GLU A 48 8.07 16.78 -18.24
C GLU A 48 7.45 16.21 -16.94
N VAL A 49 6.79 17.07 -16.13
CA VAL A 49 6.12 16.67 -14.87
C VAL A 49 4.62 16.84 -15.03
N GLN A 50 3.88 15.74 -15.08
CA GLN A 50 2.44 15.77 -15.34
C GLN A 50 1.65 14.95 -14.34
N PHE A 51 0.36 15.30 -14.16
CA PHE A 51 -0.59 14.58 -13.31
C PHE A 51 -1.59 13.82 -14.15
N ILE A 52 -1.86 12.57 -13.82
CA ILE A 52 -2.94 11.79 -14.44
C ILE A 52 -4.31 12.47 -14.26
N HIS A 53 -4.46 13.23 -13.16
CA HIS A 53 -5.69 13.93 -12.80
C HIS A 53 -6.07 15.04 -13.77
N SER A 54 -5.11 15.60 -14.53
CA SER A 54 -5.37 16.59 -15.58
C SER A 54 -5.99 15.98 -16.84
N ALA A 55 -5.88 14.67 -17.03
CA ALA A 55 -6.40 13.93 -18.17
C ALA A 55 -7.81 13.35 -17.87
N ASN A 56 -8.83 14.20 -17.98
CA ASN A 56 -10.19 13.85 -17.57
C ASN A 56 -10.97 13.00 -18.60
N THR A 57 -10.44 12.81 -19.81
CA THR A 57 -11.06 12.01 -20.87
C THR A 57 -10.13 10.88 -21.30
N GLU A 58 -10.66 9.80 -21.84
CA GLU A 58 -9.84 8.68 -22.32
C GLU A 58 -8.89 9.11 -23.45
N VAL A 59 -9.30 10.06 -24.28
CA VAL A 59 -8.44 10.63 -25.33
C VAL A 59 -7.23 11.34 -24.71
N LYS A 60 -7.45 12.24 -23.75
CA LYS A 60 -6.36 12.94 -23.05
C LYS A 60 -5.46 12.00 -22.27
N LYS A 61 -6.01 10.92 -21.69
CA LYS A 61 -5.19 9.88 -21.04
C LYS A 61 -4.31 9.15 -22.06
N ALA A 62 -4.87 8.78 -23.21
CA ALA A 62 -4.11 8.12 -24.27
C ALA A 62 -2.96 8.99 -24.79
N GLU A 63 -3.20 10.30 -24.97
CA GLU A 63 -2.18 11.29 -25.35
C GLU A 63 -1.09 11.43 -24.26
N LEU A 64 -1.49 11.54 -23.00
CA LEU A 64 -0.56 11.64 -21.87
C LEU A 64 0.32 10.38 -21.79
N PHE A 65 -0.26 9.19 -21.93
CA PHE A 65 0.48 7.94 -21.92
C PHE A 65 1.41 7.81 -23.15
N ALA A 66 1.03 8.34 -24.29
CA ALA A 66 1.91 8.41 -25.45
C ALA A 66 3.15 9.28 -25.17
N LYS A 67 2.96 10.45 -24.52
CA LYS A 67 4.06 11.34 -24.10
C LYS A 67 4.96 10.68 -23.05
N VAL A 68 4.41 9.87 -22.15
CA VAL A 68 5.24 9.10 -21.19
C VAL A 68 6.04 8.02 -21.93
N ARG A 69 5.44 7.31 -22.90
CA ARG A 69 6.16 6.28 -23.70
C ARG A 69 7.25 6.85 -24.59
N SER A 70 7.10 8.09 -25.07
CA SER A 70 8.14 8.80 -25.85
C SER A 70 9.23 9.42 -24.98
N GLY A 71 8.99 9.57 -23.67
CA GLY A 71 9.88 10.26 -22.75
C GLY A 71 9.76 11.79 -22.81
N ASP A 72 8.68 12.33 -23.37
CA ASP A 72 8.37 13.76 -23.34
C ASP A 72 7.78 14.16 -21.97
N VAL A 73 7.13 13.22 -21.28
CA VAL A 73 6.75 13.31 -19.87
C VAL A 73 7.59 12.29 -19.12
N ARG A 74 8.47 12.76 -18.25
CA ARG A 74 9.42 11.91 -17.55
C ARG A 74 9.03 11.61 -16.09
N VAL A 75 8.16 12.43 -15.50
CA VAL A 75 7.58 12.20 -14.18
C VAL A 75 6.06 12.26 -14.30
N LEU A 76 5.40 11.12 -14.13
CA LEU A 76 3.94 11.04 -14.09
C LEU A 76 3.48 10.75 -12.66
N MET A 77 2.66 11.65 -12.10
CA MET A 77 2.09 11.49 -10.76
C MET A 77 0.62 11.10 -10.84
N GLY A 78 0.20 10.19 -9.96
CA GLY A 78 -1.19 9.79 -9.92
C GLY A 78 -1.55 8.91 -8.73
N SER A 79 -2.84 8.71 -8.54
CA SER A 79 -3.38 7.78 -7.56
C SER A 79 -3.41 6.36 -8.11
N THR A 80 -3.41 5.37 -7.21
CA THR A 80 -3.54 3.95 -7.57
C THR A 80 -4.79 3.71 -8.41
N GLY A 81 -5.92 4.30 -8.05
CA GLY A 81 -7.18 4.14 -8.77
C GLY A 81 -7.12 4.68 -10.20
N LYS A 82 -6.45 5.82 -10.44
CA LYS A 82 -6.36 6.42 -11.78
C LYS A 82 -5.24 5.82 -12.65
N MET A 83 -4.15 5.37 -12.07
CA MET A 83 -3.03 4.73 -12.77
C MET A 83 -3.07 3.20 -12.70
N GLY A 84 -3.98 2.63 -11.89
CA GLY A 84 -4.06 1.19 -11.65
C GLY A 84 -4.58 0.37 -12.84
N ALA A 85 -5.50 0.89 -13.65
CA ALA A 85 -6.08 0.18 -14.78
C ALA A 85 -5.69 0.80 -16.12
N GLY A 86 -5.40 -0.03 -17.13
CA GLY A 86 -5.21 0.42 -18.51
C GLY A 86 -3.94 1.23 -18.83
N THR A 87 -3.08 1.47 -17.83
CA THR A 87 -1.87 2.30 -18.00
C THR A 87 -0.75 1.50 -18.66
N ASN A 88 -0.49 1.75 -19.93
CA ASN A 88 0.59 1.14 -20.70
C ASN A 88 1.73 2.16 -20.92
N VAL A 89 2.57 2.35 -19.89
CA VAL A 89 3.69 3.33 -19.89
C VAL A 89 5.05 2.69 -19.60
N GLN A 90 5.11 1.36 -19.56
CA GLN A 90 6.28 0.61 -19.08
C GLN A 90 7.55 0.79 -19.91
N ARG A 91 7.45 1.17 -21.19
CA ARG A 91 8.58 1.11 -22.14
C ARG A 91 9.87 1.73 -21.60
N LEU A 92 9.82 2.96 -21.11
CA LEU A 92 10.96 3.71 -20.57
C LEU A 92 10.94 3.82 -19.06
N LEU A 93 10.01 3.11 -18.38
CA LEU A 93 9.80 3.24 -16.96
C LEU A 93 10.92 2.58 -16.16
N VAL A 94 11.69 3.38 -15.44
CA VAL A 94 12.86 2.92 -14.67
C VAL A 94 12.58 2.89 -13.16
N ALA A 95 11.65 3.70 -12.66
CA ALA A 95 11.38 3.78 -11.24
C ALA A 95 9.92 4.04 -10.92
N THR A 96 9.48 3.45 -9.80
CA THR A 96 8.22 3.78 -9.11
C THR A 96 8.52 4.37 -7.74
N HIS A 97 7.76 5.39 -7.37
CA HIS A 97 7.85 6.08 -6.09
C HIS A 97 6.52 5.98 -5.36
N HIS A 98 6.52 5.41 -4.17
CA HIS A 98 5.36 5.30 -3.30
C HIS A 98 5.48 6.32 -2.18
N LEU A 99 4.76 7.44 -2.30
CA LEU A 99 4.75 8.52 -1.29
C LEU A 99 3.84 8.17 -0.12
N ASP A 100 2.93 7.24 -0.32
CA ASP A 100 2.06 6.69 0.69
C ASP A 100 1.93 5.17 0.58
N CYS A 101 1.50 4.54 1.67
CA CYS A 101 1.26 3.12 1.76
C CYS A 101 -0.25 2.85 1.59
N GLY A 102 -0.61 1.96 0.67
CA GLY A 102 -1.97 1.44 0.54
C GLY A 102 -2.33 0.47 1.68
N TRP A 103 -3.61 0.17 1.84
CA TRP A 103 -4.10 -0.78 2.84
C TRP A 103 -4.01 -2.25 2.42
N LYS A 104 -3.87 -2.49 1.11
CA LYS A 104 -3.88 -3.83 0.51
C LYS A 104 -2.58 -4.14 -0.18
N PRO A 105 -2.00 -5.34 0.02
CA PRO A 105 -0.83 -5.79 -0.73
C PRO A 105 -1.04 -5.73 -2.25
N SER A 106 -2.26 -6.04 -2.72
CA SER A 106 -2.62 -5.98 -4.14
C SER A 106 -2.44 -4.60 -4.77
N ASP A 107 -2.59 -3.51 -3.98
CA ASP A 107 -2.40 -2.16 -4.50
C ASP A 107 -0.93 -1.92 -4.86
N ILE A 108 0.00 -2.39 -4.02
CA ILE A 108 1.43 -2.29 -4.29
C ILE A 108 1.83 -3.20 -5.46
N GLU A 109 1.30 -4.41 -5.52
CA GLU A 109 1.52 -5.32 -6.66
C GLU A 109 1.02 -4.70 -7.97
N GLN A 110 -0.15 -4.05 -7.95
CA GLN A 110 -0.66 -3.33 -9.11
C GLN A 110 0.24 -2.15 -9.52
N ARG A 111 0.70 -1.35 -8.55
CA ARG A 111 1.63 -0.24 -8.81
C ARG A 111 2.93 -0.76 -9.43
N ASN A 112 3.54 -1.79 -8.85
CA ASN A 112 4.79 -2.39 -9.32
C ASN A 112 4.62 -3.16 -10.63
N GLY A 113 3.47 -3.80 -10.84
CA GLY A 113 3.12 -4.48 -12.08
C GLY A 113 3.09 -3.55 -13.31
N ARG A 114 3.12 -2.21 -13.13
CA ARG A 114 3.28 -1.26 -14.24
C ARG A 114 4.73 -1.17 -14.72
N MET A 115 5.66 -1.39 -13.82
CA MET A 115 7.09 -1.32 -14.08
C MET A 115 7.64 -2.69 -14.49
N ILE A 116 7.28 -3.76 -13.75
CA ILE A 116 7.68 -5.14 -14.02
C ILE A 116 6.72 -5.75 -15.03
N ARG A 117 6.82 -5.31 -16.29
CA ARG A 117 5.93 -5.77 -17.35
C ARG A 117 6.70 -5.98 -18.65
N GLN A 118 6.22 -6.96 -19.44
CA GLN A 118 6.76 -7.18 -20.78
C GLN A 118 6.70 -5.89 -21.61
N GLY A 119 7.77 -5.58 -22.34
CA GLY A 119 7.91 -4.36 -23.14
C GLY A 119 8.63 -3.21 -22.43
N ASN A 120 9.08 -3.40 -21.17
CA ASN A 120 10.03 -2.49 -20.55
C ASN A 120 11.42 -2.72 -21.17
N THR A 121 12.09 -1.62 -21.59
CA THR A 121 13.42 -1.69 -22.22
C THR A 121 14.56 -1.65 -21.21
N ASN A 122 14.27 -1.40 -19.94
CA ASN A 122 15.28 -1.36 -18.88
C ASN A 122 15.52 -2.76 -18.32
N ALA A 123 16.80 -3.14 -18.17
CA ALA A 123 17.20 -4.39 -17.54
C ALA A 123 16.96 -4.38 -16.02
N GLU A 124 17.07 -3.20 -15.41
CA GLU A 124 16.87 -2.96 -14.00
C GLU A 124 15.85 -1.86 -13.79
N VAL A 125 15.01 -2.03 -12.76
CA VAL A 125 13.98 -1.08 -12.36
C VAL A 125 14.00 -0.93 -10.85
N TYR A 126 13.63 0.26 -10.36
CA TYR A 126 13.77 0.62 -8.96
C TYR A 126 12.42 0.96 -8.33
N GLU A 127 12.17 0.42 -7.15
CA GLU A 127 11.03 0.78 -6.30
C GLU A 127 11.51 1.61 -5.12
N TYR A 128 10.93 2.79 -4.92
CA TYR A 128 11.22 3.68 -3.80
C TYR A 128 10.00 3.81 -2.92
N ARG A 129 10.12 3.42 -1.66
CA ARG A 129 9.12 3.60 -0.61
C ARG A 129 9.56 4.73 0.29
N TYR A 130 8.73 5.74 0.42
CA TYR A 130 9.02 6.88 1.30
C TYR A 130 8.33 6.65 2.63
N VAL A 131 9.10 6.80 3.70
CA VAL A 131 8.64 6.59 5.07
C VAL A 131 9.10 7.79 5.88
N THR A 132 8.16 8.48 6.51
CA THR A 132 8.47 9.55 7.44
C THR A 132 8.83 8.96 8.80
N GLU A 133 10.01 9.32 9.33
CA GLU A 133 10.43 8.89 10.67
C GLU A 133 9.43 9.32 11.73
N ALA A 134 9.22 8.48 12.74
CA ALA A 134 8.29 8.71 13.84
C ALA A 134 6.83 8.97 13.39
N SER A 135 6.46 8.50 12.20
CA SER A 135 5.10 8.58 11.66
C SER A 135 4.43 7.19 11.60
N PHE A 136 3.15 7.21 11.25
CA PHE A 136 2.37 5.99 11.04
C PHE A 136 2.80 5.19 9.80
N ASP A 137 3.57 5.78 8.89
CA ASP A 137 3.97 5.16 7.63
C ASP A 137 4.74 3.86 7.83
N SER A 138 5.70 3.84 8.78
CA SER A 138 6.50 2.64 9.06
C SER A 138 5.64 1.46 9.53
N TYR A 139 4.62 1.75 10.36
CA TYR A 139 3.67 0.74 10.79
C TYR A 139 2.84 0.20 9.63
N MET A 140 2.34 1.08 8.77
CA MET A 140 1.54 0.68 7.60
C MET A 140 2.34 -0.22 6.65
N TRP A 141 3.61 0.11 6.37
CA TRP A 141 4.47 -0.73 5.56
C TRP A 141 4.74 -2.10 6.20
N GLN A 142 4.96 -2.14 7.51
CA GLN A 142 5.17 -3.39 8.25
C GLN A 142 3.91 -4.27 8.25
N LEU A 143 2.74 -3.68 8.46
CA LEU A 143 1.46 -4.38 8.39
C LEU A 143 1.22 -4.98 7.00
N LEU A 144 1.52 -4.20 5.96
CA LEU A 144 1.38 -4.63 4.57
C LEU A 144 2.31 -5.81 4.25
N GLU A 145 3.55 -5.76 4.71
CA GLU A 145 4.53 -6.84 4.56
C GLU A 145 4.05 -8.12 5.26
N THR A 146 3.50 -7.99 6.46
CA THR A 146 2.95 -9.13 7.22
C THR A 146 1.77 -9.77 6.49
N LYS A 147 0.84 -8.94 5.97
CA LYS A 147 -0.28 -9.42 5.14
C LYS A 147 0.22 -10.14 3.88
N GLN A 148 1.24 -9.61 3.22
CA GLN A 148 1.79 -10.22 2.01
C GLN A 148 2.51 -11.55 2.30
N LYS A 149 3.26 -11.65 3.39
CA LYS A 149 3.86 -12.92 3.84
C LYS A 149 2.80 -13.97 4.10
N PHE A 150 1.72 -13.61 4.77
CA PHE A 150 0.61 -14.51 5.05
C PHE A 150 -0.08 -15.01 3.76
N ILE A 151 -0.41 -14.09 2.84
CA ILE A 151 -0.96 -14.46 1.52
C ILE A 151 -0.01 -15.40 0.78
N GLY A 152 1.29 -15.10 0.77
CA GLY A 152 2.31 -15.93 0.14
C GLY A 152 2.38 -17.34 0.73
N GLN A 153 2.26 -17.49 2.05
CA GLN A 153 2.23 -18.79 2.71
C GLN A 153 1.03 -19.64 2.28
N ILE A 154 -0.16 -19.04 2.21
CA ILE A 154 -1.38 -19.73 1.77
C ILE A 154 -1.27 -20.14 0.30
N MET A 155 -0.88 -19.20 -0.56
CA MET A 155 -0.86 -19.42 -2.02
C MET A 155 0.22 -20.40 -2.46
N THR A 156 1.34 -20.51 -1.73
CA THR A 156 2.44 -21.42 -2.11
C THR A 156 2.35 -22.78 -1.45
N SER A 157 1.39 -23.01 -0.55
CA SER A 157 1.19 -24.27 0.21
C SER A 157 2.45 -24.76 0.95
N LYS A 158 3.47 -23.92 1.11
CA LYS A 158 4.70 -24.21 1.85
C LYS A 158 4.48 -23.92 3.32
N SER A 159 3.97 -24.91 4.06
CA SER A 159 3.70 -24.88 5.49
C SER A 159 2.61 -23.85 5.88
N PRO A 160 1.33 -24.17 5.68
CA PRO A 160 0.28 -23.36 6.28
C PRO A 160 0.44 -23.43 7.80
N ALA A 161 0.68 -22.28 8.44
CA ALA A 161 0.59 -22.19 9.88
C ALA A 161 -0.82 -22.64 10.30
N ARG A 162 -0.93 -23.56 11.27
CA ARG A 162 -2.21 -24.11 11.75
C ARG A 162 -3.13 -23.05 12.38
N SER A 163 -2.60 -21.87 12.67
CA SER A 163 -3.35 -20.70 13.13
C SER A 163 -2.70 -19.45 12.51
N ALA A 164 -3.45 -18.72 11.73
CA ALA A 164 -3.13 -17.34 11.44
C ALA A 164 -3.68 -16.50 12.61
N ASP A 165 -2.83 -15.70 13.24
CA ASP A 165 -3.31 -14.63 14.10
C ASP A 165 -4.19 -13.73 13.21
N ASP A 166 -5.41 -13.44 13.65
CA ASP A 166 -6.34 -12.62 12.88
C ASP A 166 -5.73 -11.24 12.70
N LEU A 167 -5.29 -10.93 11.49
CA LEU A 167 -4.59 -9.67 11.18
C LEU A 167 -5.50 -8.45 11.31
N ASP A 168 -6.83 -8.68 11.36
CA ASP A 168 -7.80 -7.62 11.60
C ASP A 168 -7.98 -7.32 13.09
N ASP A 169 -7.70 -8.29 13.99
CA ASP A 169 -7.68 -8.06 15.45
C ASP A 169 -6.43 -7.27 15.91
N ALA A 170 -5.41 -7.16 15.05
CA ALA A 170 -4.24 -6.32 15.27
C ALA A 170 -4.44 -4.87 14.81
N ALA A 171 -5.68 -4.46 14.51
CA ALA A 171 -5.98 -3.06 14.21
C ALA A 171 -5.72 -2.23 15.47
N LEU A 172 -4.67 -1.39 15.39
CA LEU A 172 -4.33 -0.46 16.48
C LEU A 172 -5.51 0.44 16.80
N SER A 173 -5.79 0.61 18.07
CA SER A 173 -6.75 1.62 18.51
C SER A 173 -6.28 3.01 18.09
N TYR A 174 -7.20 3.96 17.92
CA TYR A 174 -6.87 5.35 17.59
C TYR A 174 -5.84 5.97 18.54
N ALA A 175 -5.88 5.60 19.82
CA ALA A 175 -4.94 6.05 20.84
C ALA A 175 -3.51 5.52 20.58
N GLU A 176 -3.38 4.27 20.14
CA GLU A 176 -2.11 3.63 19.80
C GLU A 176 -1.50 4.22 18.53
N VAL A 177 -2.34 4.48 17.52
CA VAL A 177 -1.94 5.19 16.29
C VAL A 177 -1.38 6.57 16.61
N LYS A 178 -2.08 7.32 17.47
CA LYS A 178 -1.66 8.66 17.90
C LYS A 178 -0.35 8.64 18.68
N ALA A 179 -0.16 7.60 19.47
CA ALA A 179 1.02 7.40 20.29
C ALA A 179 2.25 7.02 19.45
N LEU A 180 2.09 6.17 18.43
CA LEU A 180 3.12 5.88 17.42
C LEU A 180 3.53 7.12 16.63
N ALA A 181 2.55 7.94 16.23
CA ALA A 181 2.80 9.19 15.54
C ALA A 181 3.55 10.22 16.39
N ALA A 182 3.41 10.16 17.73
CA ALA A 182 4.13 11.02 18.65
C ALA A 182 5.61 10.62 18.87
N GLY A 183 6.07 9.51 18.26
CA GLY A 183 7.49 9.12 18.26
C GLY A 183 8.04 8.66 19.61
N ASN A 184 7.18 8.26 20.55
CA ASN A 184 7.62 7.79 21.86
C ASN A 184 7.96 6.28 21.85
N PRO A 185 9.24 5.88 21.99
CA PRO A 185 9.65 4.47 21.90
C PRO A 185 9.04 3.59 23.01
N MET A 186 8.69 4.15 24.17
CA MET A 186 8.08 3.39 25.28
C MET A 186 6.66 2.90 24.92
N ILE A 187 6.01 3.50 23.95
CA ILE A 187 4.69 3.08 23.51
C ILE A 187 4.76 1.82 22.67
N LYS A 188 5.81 1.69 21.83
CA LYS A 188 6.07 0.47 21.09
C LYS A 188 6.34 -0.71 22.04
N GLU A 189 7.16 -0.49 23.06
CA GLU A 189 7.47 -1.50 24.07
C GLU A 189 6.22 -1.92 24.86
N LYS A 190 5.38 -0.95 25.24
CA LYS A 190 4.09 -1.24 25.87
C LYS A 190 3.19 -2.10 24.98
N MET A 191 3.10 -1.77 23.69
CA MET A 191 2.28 -2.54 22.73
C MET A 191 2.78 -3.97 22.56
N ASP A 192 4.10 -4.16 22.43
CA ASP A 192 4.69 -5.49 22.33
C ASP A 192 4.40 -6.32 23.58
N LEU A 193 4.43 -5.70 24.76
CA LEU A 193 4.06 -6.33 26.02
C LEU A 193 2.55 -6.63 26.10
N ASP A 194 1.68 -5.73 25.68
CA ASP A 194 0.23 -5.93 25.67
C ASP A 194 -0.18 -7.07 24.72
N ILE A 195 0.47 -7.18 23.55
CA ILE A 195 0.30 -8.30 22.62
C ILE A 195 0.74 -9.62 23.28
N GLN A 196 1.89 -9.64 23.97
CA GLN A 196 2.36 -10.83 24.66
C GLN A 196 1.41 -11.25 25.79
N VAL A 197 0.92 -10.31 26.57
CA VAL A 197 -0.07 -10.55 27.63
C VAL A 197 -1.39 -11.07 27.05
N SER A 198 -1.85 -10.51 25.94
CA SER A 198 -3.06 -10.99 25.25
C SER A 198 -2.91 -12.43 24.72
N ARG A 199 -1.74 -12.75 24.17
CA ARG A 199 -1.42 -14.11 23.70
C ARG A 199 -1.40 -15.13 24.85
N LEU A 200 -0.92 -14.74 26.02
CA LEU A 200 -0.90 -15.60 27.22
C LEU A 200 -2.30 -15.77 27.86
N LYS A 201 -3.16 -14.73 27.80
CA LYS A 201 -4.53 -14.79 28.31
C LYS A 201 -5.49 -15.61 27.44
N ASN A 202 -5.27 -15.67 26.13
CA ASN A 202 -6.13 -16.42 25.20
C ASN A 202 -6.23 -17.93 25.49
N PRO A 203 -5.14 -18.65 25.84
CA PRO A 203 -5.24 -20.06 26.25
C PRO A 203 -6.02 -20.25 27.56
N GLU A 204 -5.87 -19.32 28.50
CA GLU A 204 -6.55 -19.36 29.78
C GLU A 204 -8.08 -19.20 29.63
N ASN A 205 -8.52 -18.26 28.80
CA ASN A 205 -9.93 -18.09 28.45
C ASN A 205 -10.52 -19.30 27.73
N ARG A 206 -9.77 -19.98 26.86
CA ARG A 206 -10.19 -21.22 26.20
C ARG A 206 -10.31 -22.41 27.19
N LEU A 207 -9.44 -22.47 28.18
CA LEU A 207 -9.52 -23.49 29.24
C LEU A 207 -10.69 -23.24 30.17
N GLN A 208 -10.98 -21.99 30.54
CA GLN A 208 -12.14 -21.62 31.35
C GLN A 208 -13.47 -21.89 30.64
N GLN A 209 -13.56 -21.62 29.32
CA GLN A 209 -14.75 -21.95 28.52
C GLN A 209 -14.98 -23.46 28.36
N ARG A 210 -13.91 -24.28 28.37
CA ARG A 210 -14.02 -25.74 28.37
C ARG A 210 -14.39 -26.35 29.75
N ALA A 211 -14.16 -25.61 30.81
CA ALA A 211 -14.49 -26.01 32.18
C ALA A 211 -15.94 -25.70 32.59
N LEU A 212 -16.73 -25.00 31.74
CA LEU A 212 -18.17 -24.84 31.99
C LEU A 212 -18.87 -26.19 31.76
N PRO A 213 -19.63 -26.72 32.75
CA PRO A 213 -20.30 -27.99 32.58
C PRO A 213 -21.31 -27.90 31.45
N ALA A 214 -21.28 -28.91 30.58
CA ALA A 214 -22.28 -29.08 29.53
C ALA A 214 -23.66 -29.11 30.16
N GLY A 215 -24.40 -28.03 30.06
CA GLY A 215 -25.81 -27.96 30.48
C GLY A 215 -26.56 -29.04 29.75
N ARG A 216 -27.33 -29.86 30.53
CA ARG A 216 -28.24 -30.88 30.01
C ARG A 216 -29.08 -30.30 28.88
N CYS A 217 -28.89 -30.80 27.67
CA CYS A 217 -29.89 -30.65 26.62
C CYS A 217 -31.08 -31.53 26.94
N ASP A 218 -32.17 -30.96 27.47
CA ASP A 218 -33.45 -31.61 27.53
C ASP A 218 -34.01 -31.74 26.11
N TYR A 219 -33.94 -32.95 25.57
CA TYR A 219 -34.65 -33.33 24.37
C TYR A 219 -36.15 -33.39 24.65
N THR A 220 -36.91 -32.33 24.38
CA THR A 220 -38.35 -32.37 24.30
C THR A 220 -38.76 -33.18 23.05
N ARG A 221 -39.34 -34.34 23.30
CA ARG A 221 -39.89 -35.30 22.37
C ARG A 221 -41.01 -34.63 21.54
N ILE A 222 -40.79 -34.48 20.24
CA ILE A 222 -41.82 -34.02 19.29
C ILE A 222 -42.80 -35.19 19.06
N PRO A 223 -44.12 -35.03 19.28
CA PRO A 223 -45.09 -36.09 18.99
C PRO A 223 -45.27 -36.25 17.49
N ARG A 224 -45.21 -37.50 17.02
CA ARG A 224 -45.58 -37.86 15.63
C ARG A 224 -47.06 -37.59 15.43
N ARG A 225 -47.39 -36.78 14.45
CA ARG A 225 -48.76 -36.74 13.88
C ARG A 225 -48.93 -37.93 12.99
N ASN A 226 -49.94 -38.80 13.36
CA ASN A 226 -50.55 -39.78 12.47
C ASN A 226 -51.56 -39.08 11.58
N ALA A 227 -51.53 -39.30 10.33
CA ALA A 227 -52.51 -39.65 9.34
C ALA A 227 -51.99 -39.29 7.95
#